data_756041185535dd9edda816f6e8dab1c2
#
_entry.id   756041185535dd9edda816f6e8dab1c2
#
_cell.length_a   1.000
_cell.length_b   1.000
_cell.length_c   1.000
_cell.angle_alpha   90.00
_cell.angle_beta   90.00
_cell.angle_gamma   90.00
#
_symmetry.space_group_name_H-M   'P 1'
#
loop_
_entity.id
_entity.type
_entity.pdbx_description
1 polymer ?
#
loop_
_entity_poly.entity_id
_entity_poly.type
_entity_poly.pdbx_seq_one_letter_code
_entity_poly.pdbx_strand_id
1 'polypeptide(L)'
;MIQGKDFVAVKQDFTYTLAAPGKKTGSKWEQTIVFPTGKRYFISADKITSKNASDAMFLRIDMPGHIKHKNGDTFSEVYLSYHAMNGGKIESKEFAKDFAPDDKFLYTRDEKNIPKRIIRAYRIRDPKTGKDGPWLAGMTLDPGIVYEAWCHQRGYVCMIEEIGGRPVKAGESFGAAFIVGYFDSIEEMEKVYDEYAGHQGLEVSENGWKLTKKP
;
A
#
# COMPACT_ATOMS: atom_id res chain seq x y z
N MET A 1 -4.16 17.20 -13.94
CA MET A 1 -3.02 16.44 -14.45
C MET A 1 -1.85 17.41 -14.58
N ILE A 2 -0.65 16.99 -14.19
CA ILE A 2 0.59 17.78 -14.27
C ILE A 2 1.58 16.96 -15.08
N GLN A 3 2.21 17.57 -16.08
CA GLN A 3 3.24 16.93 -16.88
C GLN A 3 4.58 17.62 -16.62
N GLY A 4 5.55 16.86 -16.14
CA GLY A 4 6.94 17.29 -16.03
C GLY A 4 7.79 16.72 -17.16
N LYS A 5 9.12 16.93 -17.08
CA LYS A 5 10.07 16.46 -18.07
C LYS A 5 10.15 14.92 -18.13
N ASP A 6 10.10 14.26 -16.98
CA ASP A 6 10.35 12.84 -16.80
C ASP A 6 9.30 12.15 -15.92
N PHE A 7 8.11 12.74 -15.80
CA PHE A 7 6.97 12.19 -15.09
C PHE A 7 5.65 12.77 -15.57
N VAL A 8 4.56 12.06 -15.25
CA VAL A 8 3.20 12.56 -15.27
C VAL A 8 2.61 12.41 -13.87
N ALA A 9 1.81 13.39 -13.43
CA ALA A 9 1.15 13.32 -12.14
C ALA A 9 -0.34 13.67 -12.22
N VAL A 10 -1.09 13.08 -11.28
CA VAL A 10 -2.51 13.34 -11.08
C VAL A 10 -2.71 13.77 -9.63
N LYS A 11 -3.48 14.85 -9.45
CA LYS A 11 -4.03 15.23 -8.14
C LYS A 11 -5.54 15.08 -8.20
N GLN A 12 -6.10 14.50 -7.16
CA GLN A 12 -7.54 14.37 -6.98
C GLN A 12 -7.91 14.54 -5.53
N ASP A 13 -9.11 15.04 -5.29
CA ASP A 13 -9.64 15.20 -3.95
C ASP A 13 -11.17 15.10 -3.95
N PHE A 14 -11.71 14.80 -2.79
CA PHE A 14 -13.13 14.93 -2.53
C PHE A 14 -13.41 15.25 -1.06
N THR A 15 -14.60 15.82 -0.84
CA THR A 15 -15.11 16.10 0.50
C THR A 15 -16.24 15.12 0.83
N TYR A 16 -16.15 14.47 1.99
CA TYR A 16 -17.19 13.57 2.46
C TYR A 16 -18.48 14.34 2.77
N THR A 17 -19.55 14.03 2.06
CA THR A 17 -20.88 14.62 2.21
C THR A 17 -21.76 13.89 3.22
N LEU A 18 -21.33 12.70 3.65
CA LEU A 18 -21.98 11.90 4.68
C LEU A 18 -21.06 11.73 5.89
N ALA A 19 -21.65 11.62 7.05
CA ALA A 19 -20.94 11.36 8.30
C ALA A 19 -21.80 10.44 9.21
N ALA A 20 -21.16 9.75 10.14
CA ALA A 20 -21.86 8.97 11.15
C ALA A 20 -22.76 9.87 12.03
N PRO A 21 -23.81 9.33 12.66
CA PRO A 21 -24.67 10.09 13.57
C PRO A 21 -23.86 10.86 14.64
N GLY A 22 -24.20 12.13 14.83
CA GLY A 22 -23.52 13.03 15.77
C GLY A 22 -22.17 13.59 15.26
N LYS A 23 -21.74 13.24 14.06
CA LYS A 23 -20.51 13.78 13.43
C LYS A 23 -20.85 14.79 12.33
N LYS A 24 -19.93 15.74 12.10
CA LYS A 24 -20.05 16.76 11.04
C LYS A 24 -19.51 16.22 9.72
N THR A 25 -20.19 16.49 8.62
CA THR A 25 -19.69 16.30 7.26
C THR A 25 -18.52 17.23 6.96
N GLY A 26 -17.78 17.00 5.85
CA GLY A 26 -16.74 17.89 5.40
C GLY A 26 -15.30 17.44 5.71
N SER A 27 -15.09 16.19 6.14
CA SER A 27 -13.74 15.61 6.09
C SER A 27 -13.29 15.55 4.64
N LYS A 28 -11.99 15.77 4.38
CA LYS A 28 -11.43 15.83 3.03
C LYS A 28 -10.43 14.69 2.82
N TRP A 29 -10.51 14.03 1.67
CA TRP A 29 -9.48 13.13 1.16
C TRP A 29 -8.78 13.78 -0.02
N GLU A 30 -7.46 13.67 -0.08
CA GLU A 30 -6.59 14.20 -1.14
C GLU A 30 -5.61 13.10 -1.54
N GLN A 31 -5.41 12.93 -2.84
CA GLN A 31 -4.41 11.99 -3.38
C GLN A 31 -3.55 12.68 -4.44
N THR A 32 -2.26 12.42 -4.39
CA THR A 32 -1.30 12.77 -5.43
C THR A 32 -0.65 11.49 -5.92
N ILE A 33 -0.66 11.26 -7.24
CA ILE A 33 -0.02 10.10 -7.87
C ILE A 33 1.00 10.61 -8.88
N VAL A 34 2.21 10.04 -8.87
CA VAL A 34 3.28 10.32 -9.83
C VAL A 34 3.65 9.03 -10.56
N PHE A 35 3.72 9.10 -11.86
CA PHE A 35 4.19 8.05 -12.77
C PHE A 35 5.55 8.48 -13.34
N PRO A 36 6.69 8.05 -12.76
CA PRO A 36 8.01 8.40 -13.26
C PRO A 36 8.27 7.71 -14.61
N THR A 37 8.82 8.44 -15.58
CA THR A 37 9.13 7.91 -16.92
C THR A 37 10.11 6.74 -16.83
N GLY A 38 9.82 5.66 -17.57
CA GLY A 38 10.67 4.47 -17.63
C GLY A 38 10.62 3.57 -16.39
N LYS A 39 9.76 3.87 -15.40
CA LYS A 39 9.50 3.00 -14.25
C LYS A 39 8.24 2.17 -14.48
N ARG A 40 8.21 0.96 -13.92
CA ARG A 40 7.04 0.09 -13.95
C ARG A 40 6.20 0.18 -12.66
N TYR A 41 6.35 1.28 -11.93
CA TYR A 41 5.62 1.58 -10.71
C TYR A 41 5.18 3.04 -10.68
N PHE A 42 4.18 3.32 -9.89
CA PHE A 42 3.80 4.66 -9.52
C PHE A 42 4.04 4.90 -8.03
N ILE A 43 4.19 6.15 -7.66
CA ILE A 43 4.28 6.62 -6.28
C ILE A 43 3.00 7.41 -5.99
N SER A 44 2.33 7.09 -4.90
CA SER A 44 1.13 7.80 -4.47
C SER A 44 1.28 8.28 -3.03
N ALA A 45 0.58 9.35 -2.70
CA ALA A 45 0.35 9.75 -1.33
C ALA A 45 -1.12 10.13 -1.13
N ASP A 46 -1.70 9.54 -0.10
CA ASP A 46 -3.06 9.81 0.33
C ASP A 46 -3.05 10.57 1.66
N LYS A 47 -3.96 11.53 1.77
CA LYS A 47 -4.10 12.38 2.95
C LYS A 47 -5.57 12.54 3.31
N ILE A 48 -5.88 12.35 4.59
CA ILE A 48 -7.20 12.65 5.17
C ILE A 48 -7.06 13.86 6.10
N THR A 49 -7.93 14.84 5.92
CA THR A 49 -8.14 15.92 6.90
C THR A 49 -9.48 15.70 7.58
N SER A 50 -9.45 15.42 8.87
CA SER A 50 -10.66 15.09 9.63
C SER A 50 -11.43 16.34 10.05
N LYS A 51 -12.74 16.36 9.81
CA LYS A 51 -13.64 17.40 10.34
C LYS A 51 -14.01 17.17 11.81
N ASN A 52 -13.83 15.95 12.30
CA ASN A 52 -14.23 15.53 13.63
C ASN A 52 -13.04 14.99 14.42
N ALA A 53 -13.10 15.10 15.74
CA ALA A 53 -12.24 14.29 16.60
C ALA A 53 -12.71 12.82 16.55
N SER A 54 -11.76 11.89 16.55
CA SER A 54 -11.98 10.44 16.59
C SER A 54 -10.90 9.79 17.44
N ASP A 55 -11.26 8.78 18.24
CA ASP A 55 -10.31 8.04 19.07
C ASP A 55 -9.37 7.15 18.22
N ALA A 56 -9.88 6.68 17.09
CA ALA A 56 -9.10 5.99 16.08
C ALA A 56 -9.68 6.28 14.69
N MET A 57 -8.82 6.62 13.74
CA MET A 57 -9.19 6.80 12.34
C MET A 57 -8.23 6.00 11.47
N PHE A 58 -8.78 5.39 10.41
CA PHE A 58 -8.06 4.54 9.50
C PHE A 58 -8.20 5.04 8.06
N LEU A 59 -7.13 4.93 7.30
CA LEU A 59 -7.13 5.00 5.86
C LEU A 59 -6.63 3.65 5.33
N ARG A 60 -7.40 3.04 4.43
CA ARG A 60 -7.03 1.77 3.81
C ARG A 60 -6.51 2.02 2.42
N ILE A 61 -5.33 1.50 2.14
CA ILE A 61 -4.81 1.33 0.80
C ILE A 61 -5.19 -0.07 0.36
N ASP A 62 -6.07 -0.17 -0.62
CA ASP A 62 -6.51 -1.44 -1.19
C ASP A 62 -6.13 -1.47 -2.66
N MET A 63 -5.42 -2.50 -3.08
CA MET A 63 -5.03 -2.65 -4.47
C MET A 63 -6.27 -2.74 -5.36
N PRO A 64 -6.44 -1.86 -6.33
CA PRO A 64 -7.54 -1.92 -7.27
C PRO A 64 -7.41 -3.18 -8.13
N GLY A 65 -8.39 -4.04 -8.04
CA GLY A 65 -8.41 -5.34 -8.70
C GLY A 65 -7.78 -6.44 -7.84
N HIS A 66 -8.22 -7.63 -8.13
CA HIS A 66 -7.84 -8.83 -7.41
C HIS A 66 -7.15 -9.80 -8.35
N ILE A 67 -6.06 -10.41 -7.90
CA ILE A 67 -5.42 -11.52 -8.61
C ILE A 67 -6.28 -12.75 -8.34
N LYS A 68 -7.16 -13.10 -9.29
CA LYS A 68 -7.97 -14.32 -9.23
C LYS A 68 -7.08 -15.53 -9.38
N HIS A 69 -7.35 -16.58 -8.61
CA HIS A 69 -6.59 -17.82 -8.66
C HIS A 69 -7.46 -19.03 -8.35
N LYS A 70 -6.98 -20.19 -8.79
CA LYS A 70 -7.48 -21.49 -8.36
C LYS A 70 -6.33 -22.20 -7.64
N ASN A 71 -6.39 -22.24 -6.31
CA ASN A 71 -5.33 -22.82 -5.47
C ASN A 71 -3.93 -22.22 -5.72
N GLY A 72 -3.86 -20.91 -6.01
CA GLY A 72 -2.58 -20.22 -6.21
C GLY A 72 -1.92 -20.44 -7.58
N ASP A 73 -2.68 -20.72 -8.63
CA ASP A 73 -2.16 -21.00 -9.98
C ASP A 73 -1.69 -19.76 -10.74
N THR A 74 -2.16 -18.57 -10.38
CA THR A 74 -1.82 -17.29 -11.05
C THR A 74 -0.67 -16.51 -10.42
N PHE A 75 -0.12 -17.03 -9.32
CA PHE A 75 1.11 -16.53 -8.69
C PHE A 75 1.90 -17.69 -8.10
N SER A 76 3.22 -17.60 -8.10
CA SER A 76 4.10 -18.69 -7.63
C SER A 76 4.56 -18.53 -6.20
N GLU A 77 4.84 -17.31 -5.82
CA GLU A 77 5.37 -16.95 -4.51
C GLU A 77 4.70 -15.66 -4.02
N VAL A 78 4.67 -15.50 -2.71
CA VAL A 78 4.34 -14.25 -2.01
C VAL A 78 5.57 -13.79 -1.25
N TYR A 79 5.84 -12.49 -1.25
CA TYR A 79 6.87 -11.88 -0.42
C TYR A 79 6.24 -10.91 0.56
N LEU A 80 6.49 -11.14 1.86
CA LEU A 80 6.06 -10.28 2.96
C LEU A 80 7.30 -9.88 3.75
N SER A 81 7.79 -8.65 3.57
CA SER A 81 9.05 -8.18 4.19
C SER A 81 9.07 -8.21 5.71
N TYR A 82 7.90 -8.24 6.33
CA TYR A 82 7.69 -8.28 7.78
C TYR A 82 7.50 -9.70 8.34
N HIS A 83 7.50 -10.73 7.49
CA HIS A 83 7.30 -12.10 7.92
C HIS A 83 8.63 -12.82 8.13
N ALA A 84 8.83 -13.44 9.30
CA ALA A 84 10.12 -13.99 9.69
C ALA A 84 10.51 -15.29 8.99
N MET A 85 9.52 -16.08 8.52
CA MET A 85 9.76 -17.39 7.90
C MET A 85 10.35 -17.24 6.49
N ASN A 86 11.40 -18.01 6.18
CA ASN A 86 12.03 -18.07 4.86
C ASN A 86 12.43 -16.71 4.28
N GLY A 87 12.83 -15.75 5.12
CA GLY A 87 13.14 -14.39 4.67
C GLY A 87 11.95 -13.68 4.00
N GLY A 88 10.74 -13.98 4.45
CA GLY A 88 9.50 -13.38 3.93
C GLY A 88 8.91 -14.06 2.71
N LYS A 89 9.54 -15.12 2.16
CA LYS A 89 9.04 -15.86 0.99
C LYS A 89 8.08 -16.97 1.40
N ILE A 90 6.94 -17.04 0.72
CA ILE A 90 5.90 -18.02 0.97
C ILE A 90 5.45 -18.58 -0.39
N GLU A 91 5.40 -19.89 -0.53
CA GLU A 91 4.87 -20.51 -1.74
C GLU A 91 3.38 -20.23 -1.91
N SER A 92 2.92 -20.05 -3.14
CA SER A 92 1.52 -19.75 -3.43
C SER A 92 0.55 -20.77 -2.85
N LYS A 93 0.88 -22.06 -2.91
CA LYS A 93 0.05 -23.15 -2.36
C LYS A 93 -0.08 -23.07 -0.84
N GLU A 94 0.95 -22.62 -0.15
CA GLU A 94 0.92 -22.41 1.30
C GLU A 94 0.09 -21.17 1.63
N PHE A 95 0.29 -20.08 0.89
CA PHE A 95 -0.43 -18.84 1.08
C PHE A 95 -1.92 -18.95 0.72
N ALA A 96 -2.24 -19.68 -0.36
CA ALA A 96 -3.61 -19.84 -0.86
C ALA A 96 -4.40 -20.95 -0.14
N LYS A 97 -3.84 -21.63 0.87
CA LYS A 97 -4.63 -22.48 1.75
C LYS A 97 -5.74 -21.65 2.38
N ASP A 98 -6.95 -22.17 2.28
CA ASP A 98 -8.17 -21.47 2.67
C ASP A 98 -8.10 -21.03 4.14
N PHE A 99 -7.99 -19.74 4.31
CA PHE A 99 -8.10 -19.07 5.60
C PHE A 99 -8.77 -17.70 5.36
N ALA A 100 -9.76 -17.43 6.13
CA ALA A 100 -10.44 -16.14 6.12
C ALA A 100 -10.86 -15.82 7.55
N PRO A 101 -10.39 -14.73 8.13
CA PRO A 101 -9.47 -13.71 7.60
C PRO A 101 -8.00 -14.18 7.53
N ASP A 102 -7.14 -13.33 6.98
CA ASP A 102 -5.69 -13.54 6.83
C ASP A 102 -4.97 -13.47 8.20
N ASP A 103 -5.26 -14.40 9.10
CA ASP A 103 -4.68 -14.41 10.45
C ASP A 103 -3.24 -14.93 10.50
N LYS A 104 -2.88 -15.85 9.61
CA LYS A 104 -1.53 -16.45 9.57
C LYS A 104 -0.46 -15.50 9.04
N PHE A 105 -0.81 -14.65 8.08
CA PHE A 105 0.12 -13.75 7.38
C PHE A 105 -0.24 -12.28 7.62
N LEU A 106 -1.11 -12.03 8.59
CA LEU A 106 -1.49 -10.71 9.05
C LEU A 106 -0.28 -10.02 9.70
N TYR A 107 -0.02 -8.79 9.31
CA TYR A 107 0.78 -7.87 10.09
C TYR A 107 -0.14 -7.04 10.97
N THR A 108 0.17 -6.95 12.25
CA THR A 108 -0.42 -5.98 13.18
C THR A 108 0.71 -5.21 13.84
N ARG A 109 0.59 -3.89 13.90
CA ARG A 109 1.61 -3.01 14.46
C ARG A 109 1.94 -3.35 15.90
N ASP A 110 3.20 -3.68 16.14
CA ASP A 110 3.82 -3.68 17.46
C ASP A 110 4.79 -2.49 17.56
N GLU A 111 4.45 -1.52 18.39
CA GLU A 111 5.24 -0.28 18.55
C GLU A 111 6.69 -0.53 19.05
N LYS A 112 6.96 -1.72 19.59
CA LYS A 112 8.31 -2.11 20.04
C LYS A 112 9.12 -2.78 18.93
N ASN A 113 8.46 -3.30 17.91
CA ASN A 113 9.06 -4.12 16.85
C ASN A 113 8.55 -3.70 15.48
N ILE A 114 8.67 -2.41 15.14
CA ILE A 114 8.35 -1.90 13.81
C ILE A 114 9.32 -2.51 12.79
N PRO A 115 8.83 -3.19 11.74
CA PRO A 115 9.71 -3.78 10.73
C PRO A 115 10.43 -2.69 9.94
N LYS A 116 11.61 -3.02 9.40
CA LYS A 116 12.37 -2.09 8.56
C LYS A 116 11.61 -1.67 7.31
N ARG A 117 10.80 -2.58 6.74
CA ARG A 117 10.03 -2.37 5.51
C ARG A 117 8.63 -2.96 5.64
N ILE A 118 7.68 -2.33 4.97
CA ILE A 118 6.36 -2.92 4.68
C ILE A 118 6.25 -3.09 3.16
N ILE A 119 6.48 -4.31 2.70
CA ILE A 119 6.34 -4.73 1.31
C ILE A 119 5.47 -5.98 1.30
N ARG A 120 4.44 -5.96 0.47
CA ARG A 120 3.60 -7.10 0.16
C ARG A 120 3.60 -7.32 -1.35
N ALA A 121 4.03 -8.50 -1.80
CA ALA A 121 4.21 -8.73 -3.22
C ALA A 121 3.83 -10.15 -3.63
N TYR A 122 3.39 -10.29 -4.88
CA TYR A 122 3.03 -11.54 -5.53
C TYR A 122 3.85 -11.73 -6.79
N ARG A 123 4.56 -12.86 -6.94
CA ARG A 123 5.22 -13.23 -8.19
C ARG A 123 4.19 -13.78 -9.14
N ILE A 124 3.83 -13.00 -10.14
CA ILE A 124 2.78 -13.34 -11.10
C ILE A 124 3.18 -14.58 -11.92
N ARG A 125 2.24 -15.47 -12.17
CA ARG A 125 2.41 -16.67 -12.97
C ARG A 125 1.32 -16.76 -14.03
N ASP A 126 1.70 -17.13 -15.24
CA ASP A 126 0.75 -17.52 -16.28
C ASP A 126 0.17 -18.91 -15.94
N PRO A 127 -1.13 -19.02 -15.66
CA PRO A 127 -1.72 -20.30 -15.25
C PRO A 127 -1.76 -21.34 -16.39
N LYS A 128 -1.61 -20.95 -17.66
CA LYS A 128 -1.60 -21.85 -18.81
C LYS A 128 -0.23 -22.49 -19.05
N THR A 129 0.82 -21.68 -18.93
CA THR A 129 2.20 -22.13 -19.22
C THR A 129 2.99 -22.46 -17.96
N GLY A 130 2.53 -22.04 -16.79
CA GLY A 130 3.27 -22.13 -15.51
C GLY A 130 4.50 -21.21 -15.43
N LYS A 131 4.71 -20.34 -16.43
CA LYS A 131 5.86 -19.43 -16.47
C LYS A 131 5.68 -18.27 -15.49
N ASP A 132 6.71 -18.04 -14.69
CA ASP A 132 6.77 -16.91 -13.78
C ASP A 132 7.06 -15.60 -14.54
N GLY A 133 6.39 -14.55 -14.09
CA GLY A 133 6.56 -13.17 -14.52
C GLY A 133 7.20 -12.29 -13.44
N PRO A 134 6.96 -10.98 -13.50
CA PRO A 134 7.47 -10.04 -12.50
C PRO A 134 6.74 -10.18 -11.16
N TRP A 135 7.29 -9.52 -10.15
CA TRP A 135 6.63 -9.30 -8.87
C TRP A 135 5.68 -8.09 -8.97
N LEU A 136 4.43 -8.26 -8.58
CA LEU A 136 3.51 -7.14 -8.33
C LEU A 136 3.58 -6.81 -6.85
N ALA A 137 4.01 -5.61 -6.50
CA ALA A 137 4.23 -5.18 -5.12
C ALA A 137 3.41 -3.96 -4.73
N GLY A 138 2.96 -3.93 -3.46
CA GLY A 138 2.52 -2.76 -2.72
C GLY A 138 3.48 -2.50 -1.55
N MET A 139 3.82 -1.22 -1.32
CA MET A 139 4.84 -0.82 -0.35
C MET A 139 4.42 0.46 0.33
N THR A 140 4.12 0.44 1.63
CA THR A 140 3.92 1.67 2.41
C THR A 140 5.26 2.16 2.94
N LEU A 141 5.64 3.39 2.58
CA LEU A 141 7.02 3.91 2.74
C LEU A 141 7.41 4.24 4.18
N ASP A 142 6.47 4.41 5.08
CA ASP A 142 6.73 4.56 6.51
C ASP A 142 6.06 3.42 7.30
N PRO A 143 6.83 2.43 7.76
CA PRO A 143 6.29 1.30 8.52
C PRO A 143 5.59 1.71 9.82
N GLY A 144 6.02 2.81 10.43
CA GLY A 144 5.49 3.28 11.71
C GLY A 144 4.03 3.75 11.67
N ILE A 145 3.49 4.03 10.49
CA ILE A 145 2.09 4.43 10.33
C ILE A 145 1.15 3.27 9.95
N VAL A 146 1.70 2.14 9.52
CA VAL A 146 0.88 0.97 9.16
C VAL A 146 0.34 0.33 10.43
N TYR A 147 -0.98 0.19 10.50
CA TYR A 147 -1.66 -0.49 11.60
C TYR A 147 -1.76 -1.99 11.34
N GLU A 148 -2.26 -2.37 10.17
CA GLU A 148 -2.40 -3.75 9.72
C GLU A 148 -2.07 -3.90 8.23
N ALA A 149 -1.54 -5.07 7.83
CA ALA A 149 -1.42 -5.46 6.44
C ALA A 149 -1.89 -6.90 6.25
N TRP A 150 -2.84 -7.10 5.33
CA TRP A 150 -3.53 -8.36 5.15
C TRP A 150 -4.11 -8.52 3.73
N CYS A 151 -4.77 -9.65 3.44
CA CYS A 151 -5.54 -9.82 2.22
C CYS A 151 -6.79 -10.66 2.45
N HIS A 152 -7.77 -10.53 1.57
CA HIS A 152 -8.85 -11.50 1.46
C HIS A 152 -8.41 -12.75 0.72
N GLN A 153 -8.91 -13.91 1.17
CA GLN A 153 -8.74 -15.22 0.55
C GLN A 153 -10.09 -15.77 0.12
N ARG A 154 -10.53 -15.44 -1.09
CA ARG A 154 -11.84 -15.86 -1.62
C ARG A 154 -11.73 -16.25 -3.10
N GLY A 155 -10.73 -17.07 -3.47
CA GLY A 155 -10.40 -17.36 -4.87
C GLY A 155 -9.72 -16.19 -5.58
N TYR A 156 -9.21 -15.24 -4.81
CA TYR A 156 -8.37 -14.12 -5.23
C TYR A 156 -7.48 -13.65 -4.09
N VAL A 157 -6.39 -13.00 -4.42
CA VAL A 157 -5.55 -12.26 -3.46
C VAL A 157 -5.52 -10.78 -3.81
N CYS A 158 -5.34 -9.95 -2.82
CA CYS A 158 -5.19 -8.50 -2.93
C CYS A 158 -4.10 -8.02 -1.96
N MET A 159 -3.81 -6.74 -1.97
CA MET A 159 -2.97 -6.09 -0.98
C MET A 159 -3.82 -5.07 -0.24
N ILE A 160 -3.94 -5.23 1.07
CA ILE A 160 -4.62 -4.30 1.94
C ILE A 160 -3.64 -3.86 3.02
N GLU A 161 -3.42 -2.57 3.11
CA GLU A 161 -2.61 -1.94 4.13
C GLU A 161 -3.45 -0.85 4.80
N GLU A 162 -3.74 -1.03 6.08
CA GLU A 162 -4.46 -0.05 6.88
C GLU A 162 -3.46 0.81 7.64
N ILE A 163 -3.63 2.13 7.53
CA ILE A 163 -2.80 3.13 8.19
C ILE A 163 -3.62 3.94 9.18
N GLY A 164 -2.98 4.48 10.20
CA GLY A 164 -3.65 5.22 11.28
C GLY A 164 -3.86 4.37 12.53
N GLY A 165 -5.11 4.18 12.96
CA GLY A 165 -5.44 3.50 14.22
C GLY A 165 -5.03 4.29 15.46
N ARG A 166 -4.89 5.62 15.34
CA ARG A 166 -4.50 6.55 16.40
C ARG A 166 -5.54 7.66 16.53
N PRO A 167 -5.62 8.32 17.68
CA PRO A 167 -6.50 9.48 17.86
C PRO A 167 -6.17 10.59 16.86
N VAL A 168 -7.21 11.20 16.30
CA VAL A 168 -7.12 12.34 15.37
C VAL A 168 -8.02 13.45 15.90
N LYS A 169 -7.51 14.68 16.01
CA LYS A 169 -8.28 15.87 16.41
C LYS A 169 -9.05 16.44 15.22
N ALA A 170 -10.09 17.21 15.51
CA ALA A 170 -10.78 17.96 14.47
C ALA A 170 -9.82 18.96 13.79
N GLY A 171 -9.78 18.94 12.47
CA GLY A 171 -8.85 19.73 11.65
C GLY A 171 -7.47 19.09 11.44
N GLU A 172 -7.16 18.00 12.10
CA GLU A 172 -5.89 17.30 11.96
C GLU A 172 -5.89 16.42 10.72
N SER A 173 -4.71 16.27 10.11
CA SER A 173 -4.49 15.42 8.94
C SER A 173 -3.54 14.27 9.27
N PHE A 174 -3.77 13.14 8.61
CA PHE A 174 -2.82 12.02 8.54
C PHE A 174 -2.87 11.41 7.14
N GLY A 175 -1.88 10.61 6.79
CA GLY A 175 -1.80 10.01 5.46
C GLY A 175 -0.60 9.08 5.32
N ALA A 176 -0.41 8.56 4.12
CA ALA A 176 0.71 7.69 3.77
C ALA A 176 1.18 7.94 2.35
N ALA A 177 2.48 7.78 2.13
CA ALA A 177 3.04 7.58 0.80
C ALA A 177 3.30 6.09 0.57
N PHE A 178 3.01 5.61 -0.65
CA PHE A 178 3.14 4.22 -1.02
C PHE A 178 3.51 4.05 -2.50
N ILE A 179 4.06 2.88 -2.83
CA ILE A 179 4.42 2.50 -4.19
C ILE A 179 3.64 1.25 -4.58
N VAL A 180 3.12 1.23 -5.80
CA VAL A 180 2.55 0.03 -6.40
C VAL A 180 3.13 -0.15 -7.80
N GLY A 181 3.54 -1.38 -8.13
CA GLY A 181 4.08 -1.66 -9.46
C GLY A 181 4.72 -3.02 -9.63
N TYR A 182 5.42 -3.17 -10.75
CA TYR A 182 6.07 -4.41 -11.15
C TYR A 182 7.59 -4.31 -11.02
N PHE A 183 8.21 -5.38 -10.50
CA PHE A 183 9.64 -5.48 -10.23
C PHE A 183 10.17 -6.83 -10.71
N ASP A 184 11.45 -6.87 -11.07
CA ASP A 184 12.08 -8.12 -11.58
C ASP A 184 12.55 -9.02 -10.43
N SER A 185 12.88 -8.43 -9.27
CA SER A 185 13.37 -9.18 -8.11
C SER A 185 12.97 -8.54 -6.77
N ILE A 186 13.14 -9.31 -5.69
CA ILE A 186 12.96 -8.82 -4.31
C ILE A 186 14.00 -7.75 -3.99
N GLU A 187 15.24 -7.94 -4.44
CA GLU A 187 16.34 -6.98 -4.23
C GLU A 187 16.04 -5.63 -4.89
N GLU A 188 15.40 -5.63 -6.07
CA GLU A 188 14.94 -4.41 -6.74
C GLU A 188 13.85 -3.72 -5.92
N MET A 189 12.85 -4.48 -5.42
CA MET A 189 11.80 -3.94 -4.56
C MET A 189 12.37 -3.30 -3.30
N GLU A 190 13.27 -4.00 -2.61
CA GLU A 190 13.92 -3.52 -1.39
C GLU A 190 14.77 -2.28 -1.63
N LYS A 191 15.51 -2.23 -2.74
CA LYS A 191 16.31 -1.07 -3.13
C LYS A 191 15.43 0.15 -3.37
N VAL A 192 14.34 0.00 -4.12
CA VAL A 192 13.39 1.09 -4.37
C VAL A 192 12.71 1.53 -3.08
N TYR A 193 12.34 0.57 -2.22
CA TYR A 193 11.78 0.88 -0.91
C TYR A 193 12.74 1.73 -0.07
N ASP A 194 14.01 1.30 0.05
CA ASP A 194 15.02 1.97 0.89
C ASP A 194 15.36 3.39 0.36
N GLU A 195 15.28 3.61 -0.96
CA GLU A 195 15.45 4.93 -1.57
C GLU A 195 14.39 5.93 -1.09
N TYR A 196 13.16 5.47 -0.89
CA TYR A 196 12.01 6.33 -0.56
C TYR A 196 11.49 6.16 0.88
N ALA A 197 12.15 5.37 1.71
CA ALA A 197 11.69 5.03 3.06
C ALA A 197 11.48 6.25 3.97
N GLY A 198 10.50 6.14 4.88
CA GLY A 198 10.19 7.11 5.91
C GLY A 198 9.47 8.36 5.41
N HIS A 199 8.80 8.31 4.25
CA HIS A 199 7.99 9.39 3.73
C HIS A 199 6.50 9.08 3.85
N GLN A 200 5.68 10.13 4.05
CA GLN A 200 4.24 10.03 4.22
C GLN A 200 3.45 10.89 3.25
N GLY A 201 4.10 11.81 2.53
CA GLY A 201 3.46 12.72 1.60
C GLY A 201 4.21 12.89 0.29
N LEU A 202 3.60 13.58 -0.66
CA LEU A 202 4.11 13.79 -2.02
C LEU A 202 3.71 15.17 -2.53
N GLU A 203 4.69 15.99 -2.84
CA GLU A 203 4.50 17.28 -3.51
C GLU A 203 4.86 17.17 -4.99
N VAL A 204 4.08 17.82 -5.86
CA VAL A 204 4.32 17.85 -7.29
C VAL A 204 4.00 19.21 -7.88
N SER A 205 4.88 19.65 -8.80
CA SER A 205 4.71 20.82 -9.66
C SER A 205 5.23 20.49 -11.06
N GLU A 206 5.09 21.36 -12.03
CA GLU A 206 5.65 21.17 -13.38
C GLU A 206 7.19 21.02 -13.39
N ASN A 207 7.86 21.57 -12.37
CA ASN A 207 9.32 21.53 -12.24
C ASN A 207 9.85 20.24 -11.61
N GLY A 208 9.00 19.40 -11.03
CA GLY A 208 9.41 18.15 -10.38
C GLY A 208 8.45 17.69 -9.30
N TRP A 209 8.84 16.60 -8.68
CA TRP A 209 8.14 16.02 -7.54
C TRP A 209 9.13 15.64 -6.44
N LYS A 210 8.65 15.59 -5.22
CA LYS A 210 9.43 15.13 -4.05
C LYS A 210 8.52 14.50 -3.01
N LEU A 211 9.05 13.50 -2.33
CA LEU A 211 8.41 12.93 -1.15
C LEU A 211 8.64 13.82 0.07
N THR A 212 7.68 13.83 0.99
CA THR A 212 7.72 14.62 2.23
C THR A 212 7.53 13.73 3.45
N LYS A 213 8.11 14.12 4.59
CA LYS A 213 8.02 13.38 5.86
C LYS A 213 6.64 13.43 6.52
N LYS A 214 5.80 14.38 6.08
CA LYS A 214 4.42 14.54 6.56
C LYS A 214 3.48 14.56 5.37
N PRO A 215 2.23 14.10 5.52
CA PRO A 215 1.22 14.12 4.48
C PRO A 215 0.75 15.52 4.08
#